data_a0c6da5d9fcdae0fba91818933bba394
#
_entry.id   a0c6da5d9fcdae0fba91818933bba394
#
_cell.length_a   1.000
_cell.length_b   1.000
_cell.length_c   1.000
_cell.angle_alpha   90.00
_cell.angle_beta   90.00
_cell.angle_gamma   90.00
#
_symmetry.space_group_name_H-M   'P 1'
#
loop_
_entity.id
_entity.type
_entity.pdbx_description
1 polymer ?
#
loop_
_entity_poly.entity_id
_entity_poly.type
_entity_poly.pdbx_seq_one_letter_code
_entity_poly.pdbx_strand_id
1 'polypeptide(L)'
;MGNKLVLLSGVHGVGKSYFLKDRFACDDRFVVLSASDLIGRFKKADDAGDKKVYDVQNNQQILLTELLNEKNRVSKDIILDGHICILNETGTSEYIPEKFFLDAGVNGIILLQDDVDIIAQRQDQRDGLVLDKNIIGEMQEKEKWYCERLFSKYNIGHHVIDSTCEYSKFCKIVDRL
;
A
#
# COMPACT_ATOMS: atom_id res chain seq x y z
N MET A 1 -0.40 10.14 -22.64
CA MET A 1 0.37 9.90 -21.39
C MET A 1 -0.31 8.73 -20.70
N GLY A 2 0.45 7.76 -20.21
CA GLY A 2 -0.14 6.65 -19.44
C GLY A 2 -0.66 7.13 -18.09
N ASN A 3 -1.60 6.39 -17.50
CA ASN A 3 -2.09 6.62 -16.14
C ASN A 3 -0.96 6.47 -15.10
N LYS A 4 -0.95 7.37 -14.12
CA LYS A 4 -0.02 7.26 -13.00
C LYS A 4 -0.44 6.11 -12.08
N LEU A 5 0.54 5.46 -11.46
CA LEU A 5 0.36 4.52 -10.36
C LEU A 5 1.03 5.08 -9.11
N VAL A 6 0.24 5.43 -8.12
CA VAL A 6 0.70 5.91 -6.81
C VAL A 6 0.33 4.88 -5.74
N LEU A 7 1.32 4.44 -4.98
CA LEU A 7 1.12 3.55 -3.85
C LEU A 7 0.81 4.35 -2.59
N LEU A 8 -0.34 4.12 -1.97
CA LEU A 8 -0.61 4.55 -0.60
C LEU A 8 -0.19 3.43 0.34
N SER A 9 0.88 3.66 1.09
CA SER A 9 1.43 2.73 2.06
C SER A 9 1.29 3.24 3.49
N GLY A 10 1.59 2.39 4.43
CA GLY A 10 1.61 2.66 5.88
C GLY A 10 1.32 1.38 6.66
N VAL A 11 1.71 1.37 7.92
CA VAL A 11 1.57 0.20 8.78
C VAL A 11 0.12 -0.27 8.92
N HIS A 12 -0.05 -1.53 9.30
CA HIS A 12 -1.38 -2.07 9.57
C HIS A 12 -2.07 -1.26 10.69
N GLY A 13 -3.34 -0.90 10.50
CA GLY A 13 -4.10 -0.11 11.46
C GLY A 13 -3.92 1.42 11.37
N VAL A 14 -3.02 1.94 10.53
CA VAL A 14 -2.84 3.40 10.37
C VAL A 14 -4.06 4.11 9.78
N GLY A 15 -4.95 3.38 9.10
CA GLY A 15 -6.23 3.92 8.59
C GLY A 15 -6.28 4.15 7.08
N LYS A 16 -5.42 3.52 6.27
CA LYS A 16 -5.39 3.67 4.79
C LYS A 16 -6.76 3.50 4.14
N SER A 17 -7.40 2.37 4.38
CA SER A 17 -8.70 2.06 3.75
C SER A 17 -9.81 3.02 4.18
N TYR A 18 -9.79 3.49 5.44
CA TYR A 18 -10.71 4.53 5.91
C TYR A 18 -10.43 5.86 5.18
N PHE A 19 -9.17 6.27 5.13
CA PHE A 19 -8.74 7.49 4.43
C PHE A 19 -9.18 7.48 2.95
N LEU A 20 -8.99 6.37 2.26
CA LEU A 20 -9.39 6.22 0.86
C LEU A 20 -10.91 6.23 0.69
N LYS A 21 -11.64 5.49 1.52
CA LYS A 21 -13.10 5.43 1.44
C LYS A 21 -13.76 6.77 1.72
N ASP A 22 -13.28 7.51 2.72
CA ASP A 22 -13.81 8.80 3.11
C ASP A 22 -13.53 9.90 2.06
N ARG A 23 -12.31 9.89 1.49
CA ARG A 23 -11.82 10.98 0.63
C ARG A 23 -12.09 10.78 -0.86
N PHE A 24 -12.22 9.53 -1.33
CA PHE A 24 -12.31 9.20 -2.75
C PHE A 24 -13.67 8.66 -3.20
N ALA A 25 -14.66 8.62 -2.33
CA ALA A 25 -15.99 8.04 -2.62
C ALA A 25 -16.68 8.65 -3.85
N CYS A 26 -16.34 9.90 -4.23
CA CYS A 26 -16.97 10.65 -5.30
C CYS A 26 -15.98 11.22 -6.32
N ASP A 27 -14.71 10.77 -6.33
CA ASP A 27 -13.71 11.31 -7.25
C ASP A 27 -13.54 10.44 -8.49
N ASP A 28 -13.80 11.05 -9.63
CA ASP A 28 -13.66 10.41 -10.93
C ASP A 28 -12.24 10.40 -11.51
N ARG A 29 -11.29 11.08 -10.90
CA ARG A 29 -9.90 11.17 -11.39
C ARG A 29 -9.10 9.91 -11.16
N PHE A 30 -9.44 9.18 -10.10
CA PHE A 30 -8.68 8.02 -9.65
C PHE A 30 -9.48 6.74 -9.66
N VAL A 31 -8.78 5.64 -9.85
CA VAL A 31 -9.25 4.29 -9.51
C VAL A 31 -8.49 3.86 -8.27
N VAL A 32 -9.20 3.52 -7.21
CA VAL A 32 -8.61 2.97 -5.99
C VAL A 32 -8.61 1.45 -6.09
N LEU A 33 -7.45 0.84 -5.99
CA LEU A 33 -7.27 -0.61 -5.97
C LEU A 33 -6.68 -1.03 -4.63
N SER A 34 -7.12 -2.18 -4.11
CA SER A 34 -6.56 -2.79 -2.91
C SER A 34 -5.67 -3.98 -3.30
N ALA A 35 -4.43 -3.96 -2.84
CA ALA A 35 -3.49 -5.06 -3.08
C ALA A 35 -4.02 -6.40 -2.54
N SER A 36 -4.63 -6.39 -1.34
CA SER A 36 -5.21 -7.59 -0.74
C SER A 36 -6.40 -8.12 -1.54
N ASP A 37 -7.22 -7.23 -2.10
CA ASP A 37 -8.38 -7.64 -2.92
C ASP A 37 -7.93 -8.22 -4.26
N LEU A 38 -6.92 -7.64 -4.90
CA LEU A 38 -6.35 -8.16 -6.14
C LEU A 38 -5.78 -9.57 -5.93
N ILE A 39 -4.99 -9.78 -4.88
CA ILE A 39 -4.46 -11.09 -4.51
C ILE A 39 -5.61 -12.06 -4.17
N GLY A 40 -6.61 -11.59 -3.41
CA GLY A 40 -7.74 -12.42 -3.00
C GLY A 40 -8.63 -12.86 -4.14
N ARG A 41 -8.84 -12.04 -5.16
CA ARG A 41 -9.60 -12.41 -6.38
C ARG A 41 -8.91 -13.53 -7.13
N PHE A 42 -7.60 -13.43 -7.32
CA PHE A 42 -6.82 -14.46 -7.99
C PHE A 42 -6.91 -15.79 -7.23
N LYS A 43 -6.69 -15.79 -5.92
CA LYS A 43 -6.78 -16.99 -5.08
C LYS A 43 -8.13 -17.68 -5.15
N LYS A 44 -9.23 -16.93 -5.15
CA LYS A 44 -10.58 -17.49 -5.28
C LYS A 44 -10.84 -18.07 -6.67
N ALA A 45 -10.25 -17.52 -7.71
CA ALA A 45 -10.37 -18.06 -9.07
C ALA A 45 -9.54 -19.34 -9.27
N ASP A 46 -8.42 -19.48 -8.55
CA ASP A 46 -7.49 -20.60 -8.62
C ASP A 46 -7.85 -21.75 -7.64
N ASP A 47 -8.76 -21.51 -6.69
CA ASP A 47 -9.18 -22.46 -5.62
C ASP A 47 -9.94 -23.71 -6.14
N ALA A 48 -9.95 -23.94 -7.44
CA ALA A 48 -10.43 -25.19 -8.04
C ALA A 48 -9.47 -26.40 -7.84
N GLY A 49 -8.33 -26.23 -7.21
CA GLY A 49 -7.39 -27.31 -6.87
C GLY A 49 -6.17 -26.84 -6.10
N ASP A 50 -5.96 -27.44 -4.96
CA ASP A 50 -4.83 -27.30 -4.03
C ASP A 50 -4.72 -25.99 -3.24
N LYS A 51 -4.87 -26.10 -1.91
CA LYS A 51 -4.53 -25.09 -0.92
C LYS A 51 -3.01 -24.84 -0.90
N LYS A 52 -2.48 -24.16 -1.89
CA LYS A 52 -1.10 -23.68 -1.85
C LYS A 52 -1.00 -22.55 -0.85
N VAL A 53 -0.14 -22.70 0.14
CA VAL A 53 0.30 -21.61 1.00
C VAL A 53 1.10 -20.65 0.12
N TYR A 54 0.49 -19.53 -0.27
CA TYR A 54 1.16 -18.50 -1.04
C TYR A 54 2.06 -17.73 -0.10
N ASP A 55 3.36 -17.87 -0.28
CA ASP A 55 4.36 -17.06 0.39
C ASP A 55 4.33 -15.58 -0.09
N VAL A 56 5.11 -14.74 0.54
CA VAL A 56 5.21 -13.31 0.21
C VAL A 56 5.60 -13.11 -1.25
N GLN A 57 6.54 -13.90 -1.78
CA GLN A 57 7.03 -13.76 -3.15
C GLN A 57 5.95 -14.11 -4.18
N ASN A 58 5.20 -15.20 -3.98
CA ASN A 58 4.07 -15.54 -4.82
C ASN A 58 2.97 -14.48 -4.79
N ASN A 59 2.65 -13.93 -3.61
CA ASN A 59 1.68 -12.86 -3.49
C ASN A 59 2.09 -11.62 -4.29
N GLN A 60 3.38 -11.27 -4.31
CA GLN A 60 3.89 -10.14 -5.08
C GLN A 60 3.80 -10.38 -6.60
N GLN A 61 4.06 -11.60 -7.06
CA GLN A 61 3.92 -11.93 -8.48
C GLN A 61 2.45 -11.88 -8.94
N ILE A 62 1.54 -12.39 -8.12
CA ILE A 62 0.09 -12.33 -8.38
C ILE A 62 -0.35 -10.85 -8.42
N LEU A 63 0.03 -10.07 -7.40
CA LEU A 63 -0.32 -8.66 -7.34
C LEU A 63 0.18 -7.91 -8.56
N LEU A 64 1.43 -8.13 -8.99
CA LEU A 64 2.00 -7.48 -10.16
C LEU A 64 1.19 -7.79 -11.42
N THR A 65 0.84 -9.06 -11.63
CA THR A 65 0.06 -9.50 -12.80
C THR A 65 -1.32 -8.85 -12.82
N GLU A 66 -2.05 -8.91 -11.71
CA GLU A 66 -3.39 -8.34 -11.60
C GLU A 66 -3.38 -6.80 -11.72
N LEU A 67 -2.39 -6.15 -11.11
CA LEU A 67 -2.22 -4.71 -11.19
C LEU A 67 -1.95 -4.24 -12.63
N LEU A 68 -1.10 -4.94 -13.38
CA LEU A 68 -0.83 -4.64 -14.79
C LEU A 68 -2.07 -4.86 -15.66
N ASN A 69 -2.86 -5.90 -15.37
CA ASN A 69 -4.14 -6.13 -16.03
C ASN A 69 -5.11 -4.97 -15.79
N GLU A 70 -5.26 -4.52 -14.54
CA GLU A 70 -6.13 -3.39 -14.21
C GLU A 70 -5.60 -2.08 -14.82
N LYS A 71 -4.28 -1.86 -14.80
CA LYS A 71 -3.65 -0.68 -15.41
C LYS A 71 -3.94 -0.57 -16.92
N ASN A 72 -4.05 -1.70 -17.62
CA ASN A 72 -4.40 -1.74 -19.04
C ASN A 72 -5.91 -1.53 -19.31
N ARG A 73 -6.77 -1.73 -18.31
CA ARG A 73 -8.23 -1.59 -18.43
C ARG A 73 -8.72 -0.17 -18.14
N VAL A 74 -7.96 0.59 -17.36
CA VAL A 74 -8.38 1.92 -16.91
C VAL A 74 -7.52 3.00 -17.56
N SER A 75 -8.11 4.17 -17.82
CA SER A 75 -7.41 5.36 -18.32
C SER A 75 -7.15 6.40 -17.23
N LYS A 76 -7.66 6.17 -16.03
CA LYS A 76 -7.53 7.04 -14.84
C LYS A 76 -6.27 6.71 -14.08
N ASP A 77 -5.76 7.67 -13.30
CA ASP A 77 -4.68 7.41 -12.37
C ASP A 77 -5.10 6.40 -11.30
N ILE A 78 -4.17 5.57 -10.86
CA ILE A 78 -4.43 4.49 -9.92
C ILE A 78 -3.80 4.82 -8.57
N ILE A 79 -4.61 4.74 -7.51
CA ILE A 79 -4.13 4.71 -6.13
C ILE A 79 -4.19 3.26 -5.66
N LEU A 80 -3.03 2.67 -5.38
CA LEU A 80 -2.94 1.31 -4.85
C LEU A 80 -2.85 1.36 -3.32
N ASP A 81 -3.88 0.86 -2.61
CA ASP A 81 -3.79 0.60 -1.16
C ASP A 81 -2.95 -0.66 -0.94
N GLY A 82 -1.78 -0.49 -0.36
CA GLY A 82 -0.85 -1.59 -0.14
C GLY A 82 0.14 -1.31 0.98
N HIS A 83 1.20 -2.09 1.01
CA HIS A 83 2.28 -1.98 1.99
C HIS A 83 3.63 -2.05 1.27
N ILE A 84 4.61 -1.32 1.79
CA ILE A 84 6.02 -1.42 1.36
C ILE A 84 6.85 -2.25 2.35
N CYS A 85 6.31 -2.45 3.54
CA CYS A 85 6.89 -3.31 4.57
C CYS A 85 5.76 -4.14 5.20
N ILE A 86 5.95 -5.44 5.33
CA ILE A 86 4.97 -6.38 5.87
C ILE A 86 5.60 -7.22 6.98
N LEU A 87 4.79 -7.74 7.89
CA LEU A 87 5.23 -8.76 8.83
C LEU A 87 5.05 -10.14 8.18
N ASN A 88 6.11 -10.94 8.22
CA ASN A 88 6.02 -12.34 7.83
C ASN A 88 5.41 -13.20 8.96
N GLU A 89 5.29 -14.49 8.72
CA GLU A 89 4.71 -15.47 9.66
C GLU A 89 5.45 -15.54 11.00
N THR A 90 6.73 -15.18 11.04
CA THR A 90 7.56 -15.14 12.26
C THR A 90 7.47 -13.80 12.99
N GLY A 91 6.66 -12.85 12.50
CA GLY A 91 6.56 -11.49 13.06
C GLY A 91 7.74 -10.59 12.70
N THR A 92 8.61 -11.02 11.78
CA THR A 92 9.72 -10.19 11.28
C THR A 92 9.24 -9.31 10.13
N SER A 93 9.65 -8.05 10.14
CA SER A 93 9.31 -7.11 9.07
C SER A 93 10.17 -7.36 7.82
N GLU A 94 9.51 -7.49 6.67
CA GLU A 94 10.13 -7.67 5.36
C GLU A 94 9.72 -6.56 4.42
N TYR A 95 10.67 -6.08 3.61
CA TYR A 95 10.39 -5.11 2.55
C TYR A 95 9.84 -5.81 1.31
N ILE A 96 8.89 -5.16 0.66
CA ILE A 96 8.50 -5.56 -0.69
C ILE A 96 9.72 -5.36 -1.61
N PRO A 97 10.07 -6.35 -2.45
CA PRO A 97 11.26 -6.25 -3.30
C PRO A 97 11.25 -5.01 -4.20
N GLU A 98 12.40 -4.32 -4.30
CA GLU A 98 12.55 -3.10 -5.14
C GLU A 98 12.06 -3.35 -6.58
N LYS A 99 12.28 -4.55 -7.11
CA LYS A 99 11.86 -4.97 -8.44
C LYS A 99 10.36 -4.82 -8.66
N PHE A 100 9.52 -5.05 -7.64
CA PHE A 100 8.07 -4.87 -7.75
C PHE A 100 7.70 -3.43 -8.16
N PHE A 101 8.31 -2.43 -7.54
CA PHE A 101 7.99 -1.02 -7.83
C PHE A 101 8.39 -0.63 -9.24
N LEU A 102 9.49 -1.17 -9.73
CA LEU A 102 9.97 -0.93 -11.10
C LEU A 102 9.09 -1.62 -12.13
N ASP A 103 8.78 -2.90 -11.94
CA ASP A 103 7.98 -3.70 -12.86
C ASP A 103 6.53 -3.21 -12.94
N ALA A 104 5.96 -2.77 -11.82
CA ALA A 104 4.62 -2.17 -11.76
C ALA A 104 4.60 -0.74 -12.36
N GLY A 105 5.76 -0.10 -12.49
CA GLY A 105 5.86 1.30 -12.93
C GLY A 105 5.24 2.25 -11.92
N VAL A 106 5.62 2.12 -10.64
CA VAL A 106 5.16 3.01 -9.55
C VAL A 106 5.77 4.39 -9.77
N ASN A 107 4.93 5.41 -9.92
CA ASN A 107 5.36 6.80 -10.11
C ASN A 107 5.76 7.45 -8.78
N GLY A 108 5.08 7.08 -7.70
CA GLY A 108 5.39 7.61 -6.38
C GLY A 108 4.71 6.86 -5.26
N ILE A 109 5.12 7.17 -4.03
CA ILE A 109 4.63 6.56 -2.80
C ILE A 109 4.11 7.66 -1.88
N ILE A 110 2.90 7.50 -1.38
CA ILE A 110 2.37 8.31 -0.29
C ILE A 110 2.35 7.43 0.95
N LEU A 111 3.13 7.82 1.96
CA LEU A 111 3.25 7.09 3.21
C LEU A 111 2.33 7.72 4.25
N LEU A 112 1.29 6.99 4.64
CA LEU A 112 0.40 7.39 5.71
C LEU A 112 1.02 6.97 7.06
N GLN A 113 1.24 7.94 7.94
CA GLN A 113 1.73 7.73 9.29
C GLN A 113 0.76 8.36 10.30
N ASP A 114 0.77 7.88 11.53
CA ASP A 114 -0.01 8.44 12.62
C ASP A 114 0.70 8.17 13.94
N ASP A 115 0.20 8.74 15.02
CA ASP A 115 0.69 8.44 16.36
C ASP A 115 0.56 6.95 16.69
N VAL A 116 1.59 6.39 17.31
CA VAL A 116 1.66 4.96 17.65
C VAL A 116 0.52 4.53 18.56
N ASP A 117 0.12 5.39 19.52
CA ASP A 117 -0.97 5.10 20.44
C ASP A 117 -2.32 5.05 19.70
N ILE A 118 -2.51 5.95 18.73
CA ILE A 118 -3.70 5.97 17.88
C ILE A 118 -3.76 4.70 17.02
N ILE A 119 -2.65 4.29 16.43
CA ILE A 119 -2.58 3.06 15.62
C ILE A 119 -2.88 1.84 16.48
N ALA A 120 -2.25 1.73 17.65
CA ALA A 120 -2.47 0.62 18.58
C ALA A 120 -3.95 0.53 19.02
N GLN A 121 -4.58 1.67 19.33
CA GLN A 121 -5.99 1.70 19.68
C GLN A 121 -6.90 1.24 18.52
N ARG A 122 -6.60 1.65 17.29
CA ARG A 122 -7.36 1.20 16.11
C ARG A 122 -7.21 -0.29 15.85
N GLN A 123 -6.01 -0.86 16.07
CA GLN A 123 -5.78 -2.31 15.94
C GLN A 123 -6.58 -3.09 16.97
N ASP A 124 -6.56 -2.65 18.25
CA ASP A 124 -7.34 -3.27 19.32
C ASP A 124 -8.84 -3.29 19.00
N GLN A 125 -9.38 -2.15 18.59
CA GLN A 125 -10.81 -2.02 18.27
C GLN A 125 -11.25 -2.88 17.08
N ARG A 126 -10.36 -3.10 16.10
CA ARG A 126 -10.70 -3.85 14.89
C ARG A 126 -10.51 -5.34 15.02
N ASP A 127 -9.36 -5.76 15.51
CA ASP A 127 -8.89 -7.15 15.44
C ASP A 127 -8.76 -7.81 16.82
N GLY A 128 -8.84 -7.02 17.91
CA GLY A 128 -8.55 -7.49 19.27
C GLY A 128 -7.07 -7.91 19.45
N LEU A 129 -6.23 -7.62 18.47
CA LEU A 129 -4.80 -7.94 18.48
C LEU A 129 -4.03 -6.65 18.29
N VAL A 130 -3.26 -6.27 19.30
CA VAL A 130 -2.41 -5.07 19.28
C VAL A 130 -0.97 -5.50 19.10
N LEU A 131 -0.31 -5.01 18.07
CA LEU A 131 1.14 -5.10 17.99
C LEU A 131 1.77 -4.27 19.12
N ASP A 132 2.92 -4.73 19.60
CA ASP A 132 3.72 -3.91 20.53
C ASP A 132 3.97 -2.52 19.90
N LYS A 133 3.78 -1.47 20.68
CA LYS A 133 3.93 -0.09 20.21
C LYS A 133 5.32 0.21 19.65
N ASN A 134 6.35 -0.44 20.21
CA ASN A 134 7.71 -0.33 19.70
C ASN A 134 7.80 -0.92 18.28
N ILE A 135 7.13 -2.06 18.04
CA ILE A 135 7.09 -2.68 16.70
C ILE A 135 6.37 -1.74 15.71
N ILE A 136 5.25 -1.13 16.12
CA ILE A 136 4.55 -0.16 15.25
C ILE A 136 5.46 1.01 14.89
N GLY A 137 6.14 1.60 15.87
CA GLY A 137 7.08 2.70 15.66
C GLY A 137 8.24 2.31 14.74
N GLU A 138 8.88 1.16 15.02
CA GLU A 138 9.95 0.63 14.18
C GLU A 138 9.50 0.38 12.73
N MET A 139 8.28 -0.12 12.54
CA MET A 139 7.76 -0.33 11.20
C MET A 139 7.54 0.99 10.46
N GLN A 140 7.01 2.03 11.11
CA GLN A 140 6.85 3.34 10.49
C GLN A 140 8.21 3.93 10.06
N GLU A 141 9.24 3.81 10.89
CA GLU A 141 10.59 4.28 10.53
C GLU A 141 11.22 3.45 9.40
N LYS A 142 11.01 2.13 9.38
CA LYS A 142 11.45 1.26 8.30
C LYS A 142 10.78 1.62 6.96
N GLU A 143 9.48 1.89 6.96
CA GLU A 143 8.78 2.31 5.75
C GLU A 143 9.32 3.64 5.22
N LYS A 144 9.55 4.62 6.11
CA LYS A 144 10.13 5.91 5.75
C LYS A 144 11.53 5.75 5.14
N TRP A 145 12.41 5.01 5.82
CA TRP A 145 13.75 4.72 5.32
C TRP A 145 13.71 4.03 3.95
N TYR A 146 12.78 3.12 3.75
CA TYR A 146 12.67 2.41 2.48
C TYR A 146 12.19 3.31 1.34
N CYS A 147 11.27 4.25 1.62
CA CYS A 147 10.89 5.28 0.66
C CYS A 147 12.08 6.15 0.24
N GLU A 148 12.89 6.59 1.21
CA GLU A 148 14.10 7.38 0.94
C GLU A 148 15.11 6.60 0.09
N ARG A 149 15.25 5.30 0.35
CA ARG A 149 16.09 4.39 -0.45
C ARG A 149 15.58 4.26 -1.89
N LEU A 150 14.28 4.04 -2.08
CA LEU A 150 13.66 3.94 -3.41
C LEU A 150 13.79 5.25 -4.20
N PHE A 151 13.65 6.38 -3.53
CA PHE A 151 13.89 7.69 -4.13
C PHE A 151 15.35 7.84 -4.56
N SER A 152 16.30 7.59 -3.67
CA SER A 152 17.74 7.76 -3.94
C SER A 152 18.23 6.88 -5.08
N LYS A 153 17.68 5.67 -5.22
CA LYS A 153 18.15 4.68 -6.18
C LYS A 153 17.43 4.73 -7.52
N TYR A 154 16.14 5.02 -7.50
CA TYR A 154 15.26 4.89 -8.66
C TYR A 154 14.45 6.15 -8.97
N ASN A 155 14.65 7.21 -8.19
CA ASN A 155 13.90 8.47 -8.30
C ASN A 155 12.37 8.28 -8.17
N ILE A 156 11.93 7.26 -7.41
CA ILE A 156 10.52 7.10 -7.07
C ILE A 156 10.18 8.10 -5.97
N GLY A 157 9.45 9.15 -6.32
CA GLY A 157 9.08 10.23 -5.40
C GLY A 157 8.27 9.71 -4.22
N HIS A 158 8.39 10.35 -3.05
CA HIS A 158 7.55 10.00 -1.93
C HIS A 158 7.14 11.23 -1.10
N HIS A 159 6.00 11.10 -0.41
CA HIS A 159 5.50 12.07 0.55
C HIS A 159 4.95 11.36 1.78
N VAL A 160 5.20 11.93 2.95
CA VAL A 160 4.60 11.47 4.21
C VAL A 160 3.41 12.36 4.52
N ILE A 161 2.28 11.75 4.85
CA ILE A 161 1.05 12.42 5.29
C ILE A 161 0.53 11.75 6.56
N ASP A 162 -0.33 12.44 7.29
CA ASP A 162 -1.11 11.88 8.39
C ASP A 162 -2.59 11.71 8.01
N SER A 163 -3.37 11.09 8.90
CA SER A 163 -4.79 10.82 8.69
C SER A 163 -5.66 12.08 8.58
N THR A 164 -5.14 13.26 8.95
CA THR A 164 -5.82 14.56 8.85
C THR A 164 -5.60 15.25 7.50
N CYS A 165 -4.73 14.70 6.66
CA CYS A 165 -4.41 15.28 5.36
C CYS A 165 -5.67 15.52 4.54
N GLU A 166 -5.90 16.77 4.14
CA GLU A 166 -7.04 17.14 3.32
C GLU A 166 -6.94 16.55 1.91
N TYR A 167 -8.09 16.21 1.33
CA TYR A 167 -8.17 15.67 -0.02
C TYR A 167 -7.48 16.57 -1.06
N SER A 168 -7.68 17.89 -0.99
CA SER A 168 -7.06 18.86 -1.92
C SER A 168 -5.52 18.83 -1.85
N LYS A 169 -4.97 18.63 -0.65
CA LYS A 169 -3.52 18.49 -0.45
C LYS A 169 -3.02 17.17 -1.01
N PHE A 170 -3.75 16.08 -0.76
CA PHE A 170 -3.43 14.76 -1.33
C PHE A 170 -3.36 14.80 -2.86
N CYS A 171 -4.36 15.39 -3.51
CA CYS A 171 -4.37 15.53 -4.98
C CYS A 171 -3.16 16.31 -5.50
N LYS A 172 -2.80 17.43 -4.87
CA LYS A 172 -1.60 18.20 -5.26
C LYS A 172 -0.31 17.40 -5.10
N ILE A 173 -0.26 16.47 -4.14
CA ILE A 173 0.87 15.56 -3.99
C ILE A 173 0.90 14.58 -5.16
N VAL A 174 -0.22 13.94 -5.49
CA VAL A 174 -0.30 13.00 -6.63
C VAL A 174 0.05 13.68 -7.94
N ASP A 175 -0.38 14.93 -8.15
CA ASP A 175 -0.09 15.68 -9.36
C ASP A 175 1.43 15.92 -9.55
N ARG A 176 2.20 15.97 -8.48
CA ARG A 176 3.66 16.21 -8.47
C ARG A 176 4.51 14.93 -8.56
N LEU A 177 3.96 13.78 -8.24
CA LEU A 177 4.58 12.47 -8.40
C LEU A 177 4.47 11.98 -9.85
#